data_4e82a8258b20c89390ca950f6f10da86
#
_entry.id   4e82a8258b20c89390ca950f6f10da86
#
_cell.length_a   1.000
_cell.length_b   1.000
_cell.length_c   1.000
_cell.angle_alpha   90.00
_cell.angle_beta   90.00
_cell.angle_gamma   90.00
#
_symmetry.space_group_name_H-M   'P 1'
#
loop_
_entity.id
_entity.type
_entity.pdbx_description
1 polymer ?
#
loop_
_entity_poly.entity_id
_entity_poly.type
_entity_poly.pdbx_seq_one_letter_code
_entity_poly.pdbx_strand_id
1 'polypeptide(L)'
;MPPVKMGEGTIGKGYPDLLIILKSINKKIKHKGMAMENILEQIAFCVERGKINKNSPYPPDLRGQDGAEELVQQALAMGISAGRILNEGLMKGMSVIGKKFSCNEVFVPDVLMSARAMNAGMPFLKSAFETGEATHKGVFIIGTVQGDLHDIGKNLVRMMMEGAGWRVIDLGVDTSPDKFLEVLKENPGAVVGMSALLTTTMMNMEKAVKVLKTEVPNVTIVVGGAPLTQEFCNKIGADAYSPDPQGCIEYLDAKFGFMN
;
A
#
# COMPACT_ATOMS: atom_id res chain seq x y z
N MET A 1 -5.21 31.23 -82.39
CA MET A 1 -4.67 30.54 -81.27
C MET A 1 -5.82 29.86 -80.52
N PRO A 2 -5.86 28.52 -80.45
CA PRO A 2 -6.91 27.81 -79.71
C PRO A 2 -6.54 27.75 -78.23
N PRO A 3 -7.52 27.61 -77.32
CA PRO A 3 -7.31 27.61 -75.89
C PRO A 3 -6.74 26.28 -75.37
N VAL A 4 -5.79 26.38 -74.52
CA VAL A 4 -5.17 25.25 -73.82
C VAL A 4 -6.17 24.63 -72.83
N LYS A 5 -6.50 23.34 -73.00
CA LYS A 5 -7.25 22.53 -72.01
C LYS A 5 -6.31 22.23 -70.82
N MET A 6 -6.64 22.76 -69.62
CA MET A 6 -6.05 22.32 -68.40
C MET A 6 -6.58 20.92 -68.03
N GLY A 7 -5.68 19.96 -67.94
CA GLY A 7 -5.98 18.60 -67.47
C GLY A 7 -6.47 18.56 -66.05
N GLU A 8 -7.60 17.92 -65.80
CA GLU A 8 -8.08 17.55 -64.48
C GLU A 8 -7.10 16.54 -63.89
N GLY A 9 -6.33 17.02 -62.88
CA GLY A 9 -5.49 16.19 -62.06
C GLY A 9 -6.36 15.29 -61.19
N THR A 10 -6.27 14.00 -61.36
CA THR A 10 -6.85 12.94 -60.54
C THR A 10 -6.33 13.06 -59.11
N ILE A 11 -7.09 13.72 -58.24
CA ILE A 11 -6.86 13.71 -56.81
C ILE A 11 -7.39 12.40 -56.23
N GLY A 12 -6.47 11.63 -55.61
CA GLY A 12 -6.82 10.78 -54.50
C GLY A 12 -7.19 9.35 -54.81
N LYS A 13 -6.22 8.49 -55.08
CA LYS A 13 -6.30 7.14 -54.50
C LYS A 13 -5.88 7.25 -53.04
N GLY A 14 -6.86 7.49 -52.15
CA GLY A 14 -6.65 7.39 -50.72
C GLY A 14 -6.10 6.00 -50.39
N TYR A 15 -5.17 5.93 -49.49
CA TYR A 15 -4.55 4.71 -48.98
C TYR A 15 -5.56 3.90 -48.13
N PRO A 16 -6.41 3.03 -48.71
CA PRO A 16 -7.35 2.22 -47.93
C PRO A 16 -6.63 1.30 -46.94
N ASP A 17 -5.40 0.90 -47.28
CA ASP A 17 -4.59 0.03 -46.43
C ASP A 17 -4.13 0.71 -45.12
N LEU A 18 -3.84 2.01 -45.17
CA LEU A 18 -3.40 2.76 -43.99
C LEU A 18 -4.51 2.84 -42.89
N LEU A 19 -5.75 3.04 -43.33
CA LEU A 19 -6.90 3.10 -42.42
C LEU A 19 -7.20 1.74 -41.80
N ILE A 20 -7.03 0.66 -42.55
CA ILE A 20 -7.20 -0.71 -42.06
C ILE A 20 -6.09 -1.04 -41.04
N ILE A 21 -4.85 -0.67 -41.35
CA ILE A 21 -3.69 -0.85 -40.47
C ILE A 21 -3.90 -0.07 -39.16
N LEU A 22 -4.30 1.21 -39.22
CA LEU A 22 -4.57 2.03 -38.05
C LEU A 22 -5.70 1.46 -37.17
N LYS A 23 -6.80 0.98 -37.78
CA LYS A 23 -7.88 0.30 -37.03
C LYS A 23 -7.41 -1.00 -36.38
N SER A 24 -6.57 -1.78 -37.04
CA SER A 24 -5.98 -3.00 -36.50
C SER A 24 -5.05 -2.70 -35.30
N ILE A 25 -4.20 -1.67 -35.42
CA ILE A 25 -3.31 -1.20 -34.35
C ILE A 25 -4.13 -0.72 -33.15
N ASN A 26 -5.14 0.13 -33.39
CA ASN A 26 -6.01 0.63 -32.31
C ASN A 26 -6.76 -0.50 -31.59
N LYS A 27 -7.24 -1.52 -32.38
CA LYS A 27 -7.87 -2.71 -31.80
C LYS A 27 -6.90 -3.50 -30.90
N LYS A 28 -5.64 -3.72 -31.34
CA LYS A 28 -4.60 -4.41 -30.58
C LYS A 28 -4.22 -3.64 -29.31
N ILE A 29 -4.07 -2.30 -29.40
CA ILE A 29 -3.78 -1.43 -28.24
C ILE A 29 -4.92 -1.54 -27.22
N LYS A 30 -6.18 -1.45 -27.67
CA LYS A 30 -7.34 -1.57 -26.76
C LYS A 30 -7.41 -2.94 -26.08
N HIS A 31 -7.17 -4.04 -26.82
CA HIS A 31 -7.16 -5.38 -26.22
C HIS A 31 -6.00 -5.55 -25.23
N LYS A 32 -4.81 -5.01 -25.54
CA LYS A 32 -3.67 -5.04 -24.63
C LYS A 32 -3.97 -4.23 -23.35
N GLY A 33 -4.56 -3.04 -23.47
CA GLY A 33 -4.98 -2.22 -22.33
C GLY A 33 -5.96 -2.95 -21.41
N MET A 34 -7.02 -3.54 -21.99
CA MET A 34 -8.00 -4.34 -21.21
C MET A 34 -7.36 -5.56 -20.52
N ALA A 35 -6.42 -6.24 -21.17
CA ALA A 35 -5.71 -7.37 -20.55
C ALA A 35 -4.80 -6.92 -19.39
N MET A 36 -4.17 -5.75 -19.53
CA MET A 36 -3.33 -5.17 -18.47
C MET A 36 -4.13 -4.72 -17.26
N GLU A 37 -5.31 -4.14 -17.46
CA GLU A 37 -6.22 -3.78 -16.37
C GLU A 37 -6.76 -5.04 -15.66
N ASN A 38 -7.15 -6.04 -16.43
CA ASN A 38 -7.66 -7.31 -15.89
C ASN A 38 -6.64 -8.00 -14.96
N ILE A 39 -5.35 -8.06 -15.35
CA ILE A 39 -4.33 -8.71 -14.50
C ILE A 39 -4.08 -7.93 -13.19
N LEU A 40 -4.14 -6.59 -13.21
CA LEU A 40 -4.02 -5.78 -11.99
C LEU A 40 -5.20 -6.01 -11.03
N GLU A 41 -6.42 -6.13 -11.57
CA GLU A 41 -7.60 -6.49 -10.78
C GLU A 41 -7.50 -7.91 -10.21
N GLN A 42 -6.95 -8.86 -10.97
CA GLN A 42 -6.70 -10.21 -10.49
C GLN A 42 -5.65 -10.24 -9.36
N ILE A 43 -4.58 -9.44 -9.47
CA ILE A 43 -3.60 -9.29 -8.40
C ILE A 43 -4.28 -8.74 -7.13
N ALA A 44 -5.06 -7.66 -7.26
CA ALA A 44 -5.79 -7.08 -6.13
C ALA A 44 -6.74 -8.09 -5.49
N PHE A 45 -7.48 -8.85 -6.28
CA PHE A 45 -8.37 -9.91 -5.81
C PHE A 45 -7.61 -11.04 -5.09
N CYS A 46 -6.46 -11.48 -5.62
CA CYS A 46 -5.63 -12.49 -4.97
C CYS A 46 -5.08 -12.01 -3.62
N VAL A 47 -4.67 -10.75 -3.52
CA VAL A 47 -4.23 -10.15 -2.25
C VAL A 47 -5.41 -10.07 -1.28
N GLU A 48 -6.54 -9.52 -1.68
CA GLU A 48 -7.76 -9.45 -0.85
C GLU A 48 -8.15 -10.82 -0.30
N ARG A 49 -8.10 -11.88 -1.13
CA ARG A 49 -8.49 -13.24 -0.79
C ARG A 49 -7.36 -14.04 -0.10
N GLY A 50 -6.18 -13.47 0.07
CA GLY A 50 -5.02 -14.15 0.65
C GLY A 50 -4.46 -15.29 -0.22
N LYS A 51 -4.67 -15.24 -1.55
CA LYS A 51 -4.14 -16.22 -2.50
C LYS A 51 -2.69 -15.92 -2.84
N ILE A 52 -1.78 -16.67 -2.23
CA ILE A 52 -0.32 -16.45 -2.32
C ILE A 52 0.19 -16.86 -3.71
N ASN A 53 0.05 -18.14 -4.04
CA ASN A 53 0.51 -18.73 -5.29
C ASN A 53 -0.33 -19.95 -5.68
N LYS A 54 -0.02 -20.58 -6.81
CA LYS A 54 -0.72 -21.73 -7.35
C LYS A 54 -0.76 -22.93 -6.40
N ASN A 55 0.31 -23.13 -5.62
CA ASN A 55 0.45 -24.26 -4.70
C ASN A 55 -0.22 -24.00 -3.34
N SER A 56 -0.57 -22.75 -3.03
CA SER A 56 -1.25 -22.37 -1.79
C SER A 56 -2.60 -23.08 -1.68
N PRO A 57 -2.87 -23.82 -0.57
CA PRO A 57 -4.16 -24.47 -0.34
C PRO A 57 -5.28 -23.48 0.00
N TYR A 58 -4.93 -22.24 0.36
CA TYR A 58 -5.85 -21.18 0.75
C TYR A 58 -5.92 -20.08 -0.32
N PRO A 59 -7.09 -19.50 -0.57
CA PRO A 59 -8.41 -19.95 -0.12
C PRO A 59 -8.84 -21.21 -0.91
N PRO A 60 -9.71 -22.08 -0.33
CA PRO A 60 -10.04 -23.39 -0.93
C PRO A 60 -10.66 -23.30 -2.34
N ASP A 61 -11.48 -22.29 -2.60
CA ASP A 61 -12.16 -22.04 -3.88
C ASP A 61 -11.19 -21.58 -5.00
N LEU A 62 -9.99 -21.10 -4.65
CA LEU A 62 -8.94 -20.71 -5.60
C LEU A 62 -7.79 -21.72 -5.68
N ARG A 63 -7.98 -22.92 -5.14
CA ARG A 63 -6.92 -23.95 -5.15
C ARG A 63 -6.52 -24.32 -6.57
N GLY A 64 -5.20 -24.35 -6.82
CA GLY A 64 -4.64 -24.65 -8.15
C GLY A 64 -4.68 -23.52 -9.15
N GLN A 65 -5.31 -22.39 -8.82
CA GLN A 65 -5.25 -21.16 -9.62
C GLN A 65 -4.01 -20.35 -9.28
N ASP A 66 -3.54 -19.53 -10.24
CA ASP A 66 -2.45 -18.59 -10.02
C ASP A 66 -2.79 -17.64 -8.87
N GLY A 67 -1.78 -17.23 -8.11
CA GLY A 67 -1.91 -16.28 -7.02
C GLY A 67 -1.14 -14.99 -7.27
N ALA A 68 -0.99 -14.17 -6.23
CA ALA A 68 -0.30 -12.89 -6.34
C ALA A 68 1.13 -13.03 -6.87
N GLU A 69 1.83 -14.11 -6.49
CA GLU A 69 3.20 -14.39 -6.92
C GLU A 69 3.31 -14.56 -8.44
N GLU A 70 2.51 -15.45 -9.03
CA GLU A 70 2.53 -15.70 -10.48
C GLU A 70 1.99 -14.50 -11.27
N LEU A 71 0.91 -13.88 -10.78
CA LEU A 71 0.29 -12.77 -11.49
C LEU A 71 1.17 -11.52 -11.54
N VAL A 72 1.95 -11.23 -10.48
CA VAL A 72 2.94 -10.14 -10.50
C VAL A 72 4.02 -10.40 -11.55
N GLN A 73 4.54 -11.64 -11.63
CA GLN A 73 5.51 -12.00 -12.66
C GLN A 73 4.94 -11.86 -14.07
N GLN A 74 3.71 -12.33 -14.28
CA GLN A 74 3.02 -12.18 -15.57
C GLN A 74 2.81 -10.71 -15.94
N ALA A 75 2.40 -9.88 -14.99
CA ALA A 75 2.22 -8.44 -15.21
C ALA A 75 3.52 -7.74 -15.62
N LEU A 76 4.64 -8.07 -14.97
CA LEU A 76 5.97 -7.58 -15.37
C LEU A 76 6.34 -8.04 -16.78
N ALA A 77 6.09 -9.33 -17.13
CA ALA A 77 6.35 -9.87 -18.45
C ALA A 77 5.49 -9.21 -19.55
N MET A 78 4.29 -8.71 -19.20
CA MET A 78 3.44 -7.92 -20.10
C MET A 78 3.94 -6.47 -20.28
N GLY A 79 4.96 -6.06 -19.52
CA GLY A 79 5.53 -4.71 -19.54
C GLY A 79 4.72 -3.69 -18.74
N ILE A 80 3.97 -4.13 -17.73
CA ILE A 80 3.33 -3.23 -16.76
C ILE A 80 4.40 -2.75 -15.80
N SER A 81 4.46 -1.44 -15.54
CA SER A 81 5.44 -0.87 -14.62
C SER A 81 5.25 -1.38 -13.19
N ALA A 82 6.34 -1.55 -12.46
CA ALA A 82 6.32 -2.02 -11.08
C ALA A 82 5.47 -1.09 -10.17
N GLY A 83 5.52 0.23 -10.40
CA GLY A 83 4.70 1.20 -9.69
C GLY A 83 3.20 0.95 -9.88
N ARG A 84 2.75 0.62 -11.11
CA ARG A 84 1.33 0.27 -11.34
C ARG A 84 0.95 -1.04 -10.68
N ILE A 85 1.80 -2.07 -10.78
CA ILE A 85 1.56 -3.37 -10.11
C ILE A 85 1.44 -3.18 -8.61
N LEU A 86 2.32 -2.37 -8.02
CA LEU A 86 2.27 -2.05 -6.60
C LEU A 86 0.97 -1.32 -6.22
N ASN A 87 0.66 -0.21 -6.89
CA ASN A 87 -0.44 0.67 -6.49
C ASN A 87 -1.81 0.11 -6.88
N GLU A 88 -1.98 -0.32 -8.13
CA GLU A 88 -3.27 -0.73 -8.70
C GLU A 88 -3.58 -2.22 -8.46
N GLY A 89 -2.55 -3.01 -8.10
CA GLY A 89 -2.68 -4.43 -7.77
C GLY A 89 -2.54 -4.69 -6.27
N LEU A 90 -1.31 -4.72 -5.77
CA LEU A 90 -1.00 -5.19 -4.42
C LEU A 90 -1.61 -4.30 -3.32
N MET A 91 -1.37 -2.99 -3.37
CA MET A 91 -1.90 -2.05 -2.37
C MET A 91 -3.42 -1.91 -2.44
N LYS A 92 -4.01 -1.99 -3.65
CA LYS A 92 -5.47 -1.99 -3.82
C LYS A 92 -6.11 -3.18 -3.11
N GLY A 93 -5.55 -4.39 -3.23
CA GLY A 93 -6.01 -5.57 -2.51
C GLY A 93 -5.95 -5.40 -0.99
N MET A 94 -4.83 -4.87 -0.48
CA MET A 94 -4.68 -4.56 0.95
C MET A 94 -5.65 -3.49 1.44
N SER A 95 -5.94 -2.48 0.63
CA SER A 95 -6.96 -1.46 0.96
C SER A 95 -8.36 -2.06 1.08
N VAL A 96 -8.72 -2.99 0.19
CA VAL A 96 -10.04 -3.67 0.25
C VAL A 96 -10.18 -4.49 1.53
N ILE A 97 -9.20 -5.33 1.85
CA ILE A 97 -9.26 -6.16 3.06
C ILE A 97 -9.21 -5.30 4.34
N GLY A 98 -8.46 -4.19 4.34
CA GLY A 98 -8.41 -3.25 5.44
C GLY A 98 -9.78 -2.62 5.75
N LYS A 99 -10.50 -2.18 4.72
CA LYS A 99 -11.87 -1.66 4.86
C LYS A 99 -12.84 -2.73 5.39
N LYS A 100 -12.74 -3.96 4.88
CA LYS A 100 -13.54 -5.08 5.40
C LYS A 100 -13.24 -5.38 6.86
N PHE A 101 -11.97 -5.29 7.24
CA PHE A 101 -11.55 -5.47 8.63
C PHE A 101 -12.15 -4.39 9.56
N SER A 102 -12.08 -3.11 9.19
CA SER A 102 -12.66 -2.02 9.99
C SER A 102 -14.19 -2.10 10.09
N CYS A 103 -14.87 -2.71 9.08
CA CYS A 103 -16.30 -2.99 9.11
C CYS A 103 -16.68 -4.31 9.83
N ASN A 104 -15.71 -5.04 10.41
CA ASN A 104 -15.89 -6.35 11.03
C ASN A 104 -16.45 -7.44 10.08
N GLU A 105 -16.23 -7.30 8.77
CA GLU A 105 -16.61 -8.30 7.77
C GLU A 105 -15.59 -9.44 7.66
N VAL A 106 -14.36 -9.19 8.08
CA VAL A 106 -13.24 -10.14 8.13
C VAL A 106 -12.48 -10.00 9.45
N PHE A 107 -11.63 -11.00 9.76
CA PHE A 107 -10.90 -11.07 11.03
C PHE A 107 -9.39 -11.09 10.81
N VAL A 108 -8.63 -11.02 11.91
CA VAL A 108 -7.15 -10.98 11.88
C VAL A 108 -6.53 -12.06 11.00
N PRO A 109 -6.97 -13.34 11.02
CA PRO A 109 -6.40 -14.36 10.13
C PRO A 109 -6.53 -14.02 8.64
N ASP A 110 -7.62 -13.40 8.21
CA ASP A 110 -7.84 -13.03 6.80
C ASP A 110 -6.85 -11.94 6.38
N VAL A 111 -6.66 -10.92 7.24
CA VAL A 111 -5.68 -9.84 7.00
C VAL A 111 -4.26 -10.40 6.93
N LEU A 112 -3.91 -11.37 7.79
CA LEU A 112 -2.60 -12.04 7.76
C LEU A 112 -2.38 -12.79 6.44
N MET A 113 -3.40 -13.46 5.92
CA MET A 113 -3.30 -14.16 4.63
C MET A 113 -3.17 -13.18 3.48
N SER A 114 -3.88 -12.06 3.50
CA SER A 114 -3.76 -10.98 2.52
C SER A 114 -2.35 -10.37 2.51
N ALA A 115 -1.80 -10.08 3.69
CA ALA A 115 -0.43 -9.57 3.82
C ALA A 115 0.61 -10.58 3.29
N ARG A 116 0.41 -11.89 3.53
CA ARG A 116 1.28 -12.93 2.95
C ARG A 116 1.19 -12.98 1.44
N ALA A 117 -0.01 -12.83 0.87
CA ALA A 117 -0.19 -12.79 -0.59
C ALA A 117 0.50 -11.58 -1.21
N MET A 118 0.37 -10.39 -0.60
CA MET A 118 1.11 -9.20 -1.02
C MET A 118 2.62 -9.43 -0.95
N ASN A 119 3.12 -9.93 0.19
CA ASN A 119 4.55 -10.16 0.40
C ASN A 119 5.15 -11.21 -0.56
N ALA A 120 4.35 -12.11 -1.13
CA ALA A 120 4.81 -13.04 -2.17
C ALA A 120 5.11 -12.33 -3.51
N GLY A 121 4.39 -11.25 -3.83
CA GLY A 121 4.63 -10.45 -5.02
C GLY A 121 5.77 -9.42 -4.87
N MET A 122 6.02 -8.93 -3.67
CA MET A 122 6.97 -7.83 -3.41
C MET A 122 8.41 -8.10 -3.87
N PRO A 123 9.00 -9.31 -3.72
CA PRO A 123 10.37 -9.58 -4.15
C PRO A 123 10.62 -9.29 -5.64
N PHE A 124 9.62 -9.47 -6.50
CA PHE A 124 9.72 -9.21 -7.94
C PHE A 124 9.74 -7.71 -8.28
N LEU A 125 9.33 -6.86 -7.34
CA LEU A 125 9.34 -5.40 -7.48
C LEU A 125 10.56 -4.74 -6.84
N LYS A 126 11.44 -5.51 -6.19
CA LYS A 126 12.57 -4.98 -5.40
C LYS A 126 13.48 -4.05 -6.23
N SER A 127 13.83 -4.44 -7.45
CA SER A 127 14.67 -3.64 -8.32
C SER A 127 14.06 -2.27 -8.66
N ALA A 128 12.73 -2.18 -8.73
CA ALA A 128 12.04 -0.92 -8.99
C ALA A 128 12.12 0.06 -7.81
N PHE A 129 12.19 -0.43 -6.58
CA PHE A 129 12.49 0.42 -5.42
C PHE A 129 13.93 0.91 -5.41
N GLU A 130 14.88 0.08 -5.84
CA GLU A 130 16.29 0.44 -5.92
C GLU A 130 16.57 1.49 -7.02
N THR A 131 15.80 1.44 -8.12
CA THR A 131 15.91 2.41 -9.24
C THR A 131 15.04 3.65 -9.08
N GLY A 132 14.16 3.70 -8.06
CA GLY A 132 13.22 4.81 -7.84
C GLY A 132 11.99 4.79 -8.73
N GLU A 133 11.75 3.72 -9.51
CA GLU A 133 10.52 3.51 -10.29
C GLU A 133 9.29 3.30 -9.36
N ALA A 134 9.52 2.69 -8.19
CA ALA A 134 8.55 2.59 -7.11
C ALA A 134 9.10 3.25 -5.85
N THR A 135 8.24 3.95 -5.10
CA THR A 135 8.62 4.63 -3.86
C THR A 135 7.63 4.31 -2.76
N HIS A 136 8.10 4.34 -1.52
CA HIS A 136 7.23 4.30 -0.36
C HIS A 136 6.57 5.66 -0.14
N LYS A 137 5.37 5.66 0.45
CA LYS A 137 4.67 6.90 0.87
C LYS A 137 5.47 7.70 1.90
N GLY A 138 6.25 7.00 2.72
CA GLY A 138 7.08 7.57 3.78
C GLY A 138 7.62 6.49 4.70
N VAL A 139 8.16 6.91 5.84
CA VAL A 139 8.65 6.01 6.90
C VAL A 139 7.68 6.04 8.08
N PHE A 140 7.29 4.86 8.55
CA PHE A 140 6.46 4.68 9.73
C PHE A 140 7.24 3.87 10.78
N ILE A 141 7.61 4.49 11.87
CA ILE A 141 8.30 3.86 13.01
C ILE A 141 7.22 3.36 13.97
N ILE A 142 7.23 2.09 14.35
CA ILE A 142 6.24 1.54 15.27
C ILE A 142 6.90 0.77 16.41
N GLY A 143 6.35 0.89 17.60
CA GLY A 143 6.80 0.14 18.78
C GLY A 143 5.73 0.05 19.84
N THR A 144 5.80 -0.98 20.66
CA THR A 144 5.04 -1.06 21.92
C THR A 144 5.83 -0.36 23.01
N VAL A 145 5.19 0.54 23.73
CA VAL A 145 5.86 1.41 24.72
C VAL A 145 6.51 0.62 25.86
N GLN A 146 7.44 1.26 26.54
CA GLN A 146 8.20 0.69 27.63
C GLN A 146 7.30 0.07 28.71
N GLY A 147 7.66 -1.13 29.16
CA GLY A 147 6.93 -1.92 30.16
C GLY A 147 5.76 -2.72 29.59
N ASP A 148 5.49 -2.62 28.30
CA ASP A 148 4.43 -3.37 27.62
C ASP A 148 5.03 -4.39 26.63
N LEU A 149 4.61 -5.66 26.73
CA LEU A 149 5.12 -6.76 25.91
C LEU A 149 4.11 -7.25 24.85
N HIS A 150 2.96 -6.60 24.74
CA HIS A 150 1.92 -6.99 23.79
C HIS A 150 2.27 -6.52 22.39
N ASP A 151 2.26 -7.44 21.44
CA ASP A 151 2.71 -7.19 20.05
C ASP A 151 1.66 -7.51 18.97
N ILE A 152 0.60 -8.25 19.27
CA ILE A 152 -0.38 -8.71 18.26
C ILE A 152 -0.99 -7.51 17.52
N GLY A 153 -1.52 -6.53 18.24
CA GLY A 153 -2.11 -5.32 17.65
C GLY A 153 -1.07 -4.50 16.88
N LYS A 154 0.12 -4.31 17.47
CA LYS A 154 1.24 -3.62 16.83
C LYS A 154 1.65 -4.31 15.51
N ASN A 155 1.77 -5.62 15.50
CA ASN A 155 2.15 -6.39 14.31
C ASN A 155 1.06 -6.31 13.22
N LEU A 156 -0.21 -6.26 13.60
CA LEU A 156 -1.30 -6.05 12.65
C LEU A 156 -1.21 -4.65 12.00
N VAL A 157 -0.97 -3.59 12.79
CA VAL A 157 -0.74 -2.23 12.27
C VAL A 157 0.47 -2.22 11.33
N ARG A 158 1.59 -2.84 11.73
CA ARG A 158 2.79 -2.95 10.90
C ARG A 158 2.47 -3.53 9.52
N MET A 159 1.83 -4.69 9.48
CA MET A 159 1.50 -5.37 8.22
C MET A 159 0.57 -4.54 7.33
N MET A 160 -0.42 -3.88 7.93
CA MET A 160 -1.35 -3.06 7.16
C MET A 160 -0.70 -1.77 6.67
N MET A 161 0.20 -1.15 7.43
CA MET A 161 0.99 0.00 6.99
C MET A 161 1.95 -0.35 5.85
N GLU A 162 2.64 -1.51 5.93
CA GLU A 162 3.42 -2.06 4.82
C GLU A 162 2.53 -2.26 3.59
N GLY A 163 1.35 -2.85 3.78
CA GLY A 163 0.33 -3.05 2.74
C GLY A 163 -0.23 -1.76 2.14
N ALA A 164 -0.21 -0.67 2.89
CA ALA A 164 -0.60 0.66 2.42
C ALA A 164 0.54 1.45 1.75
N GLY A 165 1.73 0.83 1.60
CA GLY A 165 2.86 1.43 0.89
C GLY A 165 3.85 2.21 1.76
N TRP A 166 3.79 2.08 3.08
CA TRP A 166 4.76 2.69 3.99
C TRP A 166 5.98 1.78 4.19
N ARG A 167 7.17 2.38 4.31
CA ARG A 167 8.34 1.68 4.83
C ARG A 167 8.24 1.63 6.35
N VAL A 168 8.04 0.46 6.92
CA VAL A 168 7.87 0.31 8.37
C VAL A 168 9.18 -0.07 9.04
N ILE A 169 9.50 0.62 10.15
CA ILE A 169 10.59 0.30 11.07
C ILE A 169 9.96 -0.14 12.39
N ASP A 170 10.01 -1.44 12.67
CA ASP A 170 9.45 -2.03 13.89
C ASP A 170 10.50 -2.06 15.00
N LEU A 171 10.24 -1.34 16.07
CA LEU A 171 11.11 -1.29 17.27
C LEU A 171 10.85 -2.43 18.25
N GLY A 172 9.86 -3.29 17.98
CA GLY A 172 9.49 -4.38 18.87
C GLY A 172 8.60 -3.95 20.02
N VAL A 173 8.83 -4.56 21.16
CA VAL A 173 8.09 -4.33 22.42
C VAL A 173 9.02 -3.72 23.46
N ASP A 174 8.45 -3.24 24.58
CA ASP A 174 9.22 -2.62 25.68
C ASP A 174 10.17 -1.51 25.18
N THR A 175 9.69 -0.69 24.26
CA THR A 175 10.50 0.33 23.59
C THR A 175 10.56 1.60 24.44
N SER A 176 11.77 2.00 24.82
CA SER A 176 11.99 3.23 25.59
C SER A 176 11.77 4.49 24.75
N PRO A 177 11.45 5.65 25.38
CA PRO A 177 11.38 6.94 24.68
C PRO A 177 12.65 7.29 23.91
N ASP A 178 13.82 6.98 24.47
CA ASP A 178 15.12 7.26 23.85
C ASP A 178 15.33 6.45 22.58
N LYS A 179 14.84 5.19 22.52
CA LYS A 179 14.94 4.35 21.34
C LYS A 179 14.04 4.86 20.21
N PHE A 180 12.83 5.32 20.54
CA PHE A 180 11.98 6.00 19.56
C PHE A 180 12.67 7.25 19.00
N LEU A 181 13.27 8.07 19.87
CA LEU A 181 13.94 9.30 19.49
C LEU A 181 15.19 9.04 18.63
N GLU A 182 16.01 8.05 18.99
CA GLU A 182 17.17 7.64 18.19
C GLU A 182 16.80 7.34 16.75
N VAL A 183 15.84 6.42 16.57
CA VAL A 183 15.42 5.98 15.24
C VAL A 183 14.68 7.10 14.47
N LEU A 184 13.94 7.95 15.18
CA LEU A 184 13.30 9.13 14.57
C LEU A 184 14.33 10.13 14.04
N LYS A 185 15.42 10.39 14.77
CA LYS A 185 16.51 11.28 14.34
C LYS A 185 17.26 10.72 13.11
N GLU A 186 17.37 9.40 12.99
CA GLU A 186 17.93 8.73 11.81
C GLU A 186 17.00 8.75 10.58
N ASN A 187 15.69 8.98 10.79
CA ASN A 187 14.69 9.00 9.73
C ASN A 187 13.87 10.31 9.76
N PRO A 188 14.45 11.44 9.36
CA PRO A 188 13.75 12.73 9.38
C PRO A 188 12.45 12.68 8.56
N GLY A 189 11.36 13.21 9.12
CA GLY A 189 10.04 13.20 8.49
C GLY A 189 9.25 11.90 8.69
N ALA A 190 9.79 10.93 9.42
CA ALA A 190 9.06 9.72 9.76
C ALA A 190 7.87 10.01 10.68
N VAL A 191 6.83 9.20 10.53
CA VAL A 191 5.68 9.13 11.45
C VAL A 191 5.98 8.10 12.54
N VAL A 192 5.54 8.36 13.76
CA VAL A 192 5.70 7.43 14.89
C VAL A 192 4.35 6.86 15.29
N GLY A 193 4.24 5.53 15.30
CA GLY A 193 3.14 4.76 15.85
C GLY A 193 3.51 4.19 17.21
N MET A 194 2.67 4.36 18.22
CA MET A 194 2.88 3.79 19.54
C MET A 194 1.71 2.91 19.97
N SER A 195 2.00 1.74 20.52
CA SER A 195 1.02 0.78 21.03
C SER A 195 1.16 0.60 22.53
N ALA A 196 0.02 0.53 23.24
CA ALA A 196 -0.05 0.11 24.63
C ALA A 196 -1.33 -0.69 24.87
N LEU A 197 -1.24 -1.80 25.62
CA LEU A 197 -2.41 -2.62 25.96
C LEU A 197 -2.81 -2.54 27.42
N LEU A 198 -1.92 -2.06 28.29
CA LEU A 198 -2.19 -1.96 29.72
C LEU A 198 -2.38 -0.50 30.14
N THR A 199 -3.34 -0.24 31.03
CA THR A 199 -3.54 1.11 31.61
C THR A 199 -2.31 1.60 32.35
N THR A 200 -1.52 0.70 32.94
CA THR A 200 -0.27 1.01 33.63
C THR A 200 0.84 1.47 32.68
N THR A 201 0.82 1.05 31.42
CA THR A 201 1.83 1.42 30.42
C THR A 201 1.46 2.69 29.64
N MET A 202 0.21 3.15 29.72
CA MET A 202 -0.24 4.43 29.14
C MET A 202 0.60 5.62 29.62
N MET A 203 1.04 5.64 30.88
CA MET A 203 1.92 6.70 31.40
C MET A 203 3.29 6.71 30.72
N ASN A 204 3.81 5.57 30.28
CA ASN A 204 5.05 5.51 29.54
C ASN A 204 4.86 6.00 28.08
N MET A 205 3.68 5.81 27.50
CA MET A 205 3.30 6.44 26.23
C MET A 205 3.30 7.97 26.36
N GLU A 206 2.68 8.52 27.40
CA GLU A 206 2.67 9.97 27.66
C GLU A 206 4.11 10.54 27.77
N LYS A 207 5.01 9.85 28.50
CA LYS A 207 6.42 10.24 28.56
C LYS A 207 7.10 10.22 27.21
N ALA A 208 6.88 9.16 26.42
CA ALA A 208 7.46 9.04 25.08
C ALA A 208 6.98 10.15 24.14
N VAL A 209 5.68 10.41 24.10
CA VAL A 209 5.10 11.51 23.31
C VAL A 209 5.73 12.85 23.70
N LYS A 210 5.84 13.13 25.01
CA LYS A 210 6.44 14.38 25.51
C LYS A 210 7.89 14.52 25.07
N VAL A 211 8.71 13.47 25.19
CA VAL A 211 10.11 13.49 24.78
C VAL A 211 10.22 13.76 23.28
N LEU A 212 9.48 13.01 22.46
CA LEU A 212 9.52 13.15 21.01
C LEU A 212 9.03 14.53 20.53
N LYS A 213 7.94 15.05 21.08
CA LYS A 213 7.44 16.40 20.73
C LYS A 213 8.35 17.52 21.19
N THR A 214 9.12 17.32 22.27
CA THR A 214 10.12 18.32 22.74
C THR A 214 11.32 18.35 21.80
N GLU A 215 11.85 17.18 21.44
CA GLU A 215 13.07 17.06 20.64
C GLU A 215 12.82 17.25 19.13
N VAL A 216 11.62 16.82 18.63
CA VAL A 216 11.19 16.92 17.24
C VAL A 216 9.77 17.50 17.19
N PRO A 217 9.60 18.82 17.33
CA PRO A 217 8.27 19.43 17.52
C PRO A 217 7.23 19.12 16.43
N ASN A 218 7.68 18.91 15.20
CA ASN A 218 6.81 18.64 14.05
C ASN A 218 6.56 17.15 13.78
N VAL A 219 7.00 16.25 14.67
CA VAL A 219 6.78 14.81 14.49
C VAL A 219 5.28 14.50 14.52
N THR A 220 4.82 13.67 13.60
CA THR A 220 3.46 13.11 13.64
C THR A 220 3.48 11.82 14.46
N ILE A 221 2.65 11.79 15.51
CA ILE A 221 2.54 10.64 16.42
C ILE A 221 1.10 10.13 16.40
N VAL A 222 0.94 8.85 16.05
CA VAL A 222 -0.34 8.12 16.10
C VAL A 222 -0.27 7.10 17.24
N VAL A 223 -1.31 7.07 18.06
CA VAL A 223 -1.37 6.14 19.21
C VAL A 223 -2.54 5.18 19.06
N GLY A 224 -2.35 3.95 19.52
CA GLY A 224 -3.38 2.90 19.47
C GLY A 224 -3.20 1.87 20.59
N GLY A 225 -4.26 1.09 20.80
CA GLY A 225 -4.31 0.04 21.82
C GLY A 225 -5.64 0.04 22.57
N ALA A 226 -6.06 -1.12 23.09
CA ALA A 226 -7.40 -1.31 23.63
C ALA A 226 -7.81 -0.35 24.76
N PRO A 227 -6.93 0.07 25.70
CA PRO A 227 -7.33 0.99 26.78
C PRO A 227 -7.30 2.46 26.36
N LEU A 228 -6.81 2.78 25.14
CA LEU A 228 -6.65 4.17 24.70
C LEU A 228 -7.99 4.75 24.22
N THR A 229 -8.09 6.06 24.34
CA THR A 229 -9.23 6.85 23.87
C THR A 229 -8.76 8.12 23.17
N GLN A 230 -9.64 8.74 22.39
CA GLN A 230 -9.35 10.05 21.79
C GLN A 230 -9.05 11.12 22.86
N GLU A 231 -9.71 11.05 24.02
CA GLU A 231 -9.46 11.98 25.14
C GLU A 231 -8.02 11.83 25.68
N PHE A 232 -7.56 10.59 25.86
CA PHE A 232 -6.19 10.34 26.27
C PHE A 232 -5.18 10.81 25.23
N CYS A 233 -5.42 10.54 23.95
CA CYS A 233 -4.59 11.03 22.86
C CYS A 233 -4.42 12.56 22.91
N ASN A 234 -5.53 13.27 23.05
CA ASN A 234 -5.53 14.74 23.17
C ASN A 234 -4.76 15.22 24.41
N LYS A 235 -4.96 14.55 25.54
CA LYS A 235 -4.30 14.88 26.81
C LYS A 235 -2.78 14.78 26.71
N ILE A 236 -2.26 13.74 26.06
CA ILE A 236 -0.82 13.51 25.94
C ILE A 236 -0.15 14.28 24.79
N GLY A 237 -0.94 14.95 23.95
CA GLY A 237 -0.46 15.74 22.82
C GLY A 237 -0.03 14.91 21.60
N ALA A 238 -0.55 13.68 21.45
CA ALA A 238 -0.41 12.91 20.22
C ALA A 238 -1.34 13.48 19.12
N ASP A 239 -0.99 13.23 17.85
CA ASP A 239 -1.71 13.83 16.71
C ASP A 239 -2.98 13.07 16.35
N ALA A 240 -3.00 11.75 16.57
CA ALA A 240 -4.18 10.93 16.31
C ALA A 240 -4.24 9.70 17.21
N TYR A 241 -5.47 9.31 17.55
CA TYR A 241 -5.82 8.00 18.08
C TYR A 241 -6.46 7.18 16.97
N SER A 242 -6.01 5.94 16.82
CA SER A 242 -6.62 5.00 15.90
C SER A 242 -7.10 3.76 16.64
N PRO A 243 -8.41 3.44 16.60
CA PRO A 243 -8.96 2.25 17.23
C PRO A 243 -8.59 0.96 16.49
N ASP A 244 -8.26 1.08 15.21
CA ASP A 244 -7.90 -0.03 14.33
C ASP A 244 -6.83 0.41 13.30
N PRO A 245 -6.16 -0.54 12.63
CA PRO A 245 -5.10 -0.22 11.67
C PRO A 245 -5.56 0.59 10.46
N GLN A 246 -6.80 0.39 10.00
CA GLN A 246 -7.35 1.07 8.82
C GLN A 246 -7.53 2.57 9.11
N GLY A 247 -8.02 2.92 10.29
CA GLY A 247 -8.14 4.32 10.73
C GLY A 247 -6.79 5.04 10.78
N CYS A 248 -5.71 4.34 11.14
CA CYS A 248 -4.35 4.89 11.07
C CYS A 248 -3.96 5.24 9.64
N ILE A 249 -4.20 4.33 8.69
CA ILE A 249 -3.90 4.55 7.27
C ILE A 249 -4.70 5.74 6.73
N GLU A 250 -6.01 5.78 6.98
CA GLU A 250 -6.90 6.85 6.50
C GLU A 250 -6.49 8.22 7.06
N TYR A 251 -6.14 8.29 8.33
CA TYR A 251 -5.63 9.52 8.93
C TYR A 251 -4.36 10.02 8.24
N LEU A 252 -3.39 9.12 8.01
CA LEU A 252 -2.12 9.49 7.39
C LEU A 252 -2.27 9.81 5.90
N ASP A 253 -3.12 9.07 5.18
CA ASP A 253 -3.40 9.33 3.77
C ASP A 253 -4.08 10.71 3.60
N ALA A 254 -5.01 11.07 4.51
CA ALA A 254 -5.61 12.40 4.53
C ALA A 254 -4.59 13.50 4.87
N LYS A 255 -3.76 13.28 5.88
CA LYS A 255 -2.77 14.26 6.36
C LYS A 255 -1.69 14.57 5.32
N PHE A 256 -1.22 13.56 4.58
CA PHE A 256 -0.13 13.69 3.62
C PHE A 256 -0.60 13.78 2.15
N GLY A 257 -1.90 13.80 1.89
CA GLY A 257 -2.46 13.97 0.56
C GLY A 257 -2.35 12.74 -0.34
N PHE A 258 -2.34 11.53 0.22
CA PHE A 258 -2.32 10.26 -0.52
C PHE A 258 -3.72 9.72 -0.85
N MET A 259 -4.79 10.49 -0.58
CA MET A 259 -6.15 10.10 -0.97
C MET A 259 -6.28 10.18 -2.50
N ASN A 260 -6.63 9.07 -3.13
CA ASN A 260 -7.04 8.96 -4.54
C ASN A 260 -8.55 9.11 -4.66
#